data_46fea6da858504170e08cebb8eab0066
#
_entry.id   46fea6da858504170e08cebb8eab0066
#
_cell.length_a   1.000
_cell.length_b   1.000
_cell.length_c   1.000
_cell.angle_alpha   90.00
_cell.angle_beta   90.00
_cell.angle_gamma   90.00
#
_symmetry.space_group_name_H-M   'P 1'
#
loop_
_entity.id
_entity.type
_entity.pdbx_description
1 polymer ?
#
loop_
_entity_poly.entity_id
_entity_poly.type
_entity_poly.pdbx_seq_one_letter_code
_entity_poly.pdbx_strand_id
1 'polypeptide(L)'
;MSLGFGVKRISSAMSPNTPPTYLITAASGHIGQRLVPLLLSQAARPTLILPTNNPDKLKSRLNSHGDDARVRVVHGNVQDPVFLEETLKAHGVTATFVCLTGENELMVTLNFFDAMKRAETVKHLVYLSACGDFGLDAIEAGHLRDVASGHVLVKHIIEAKLRYGVTERSQPGGFSWTIIGPSLFFDNDLRSKESILKQGFFDEPLGSKGVSRVDPADIALATANALQDDGHVWAGKKIMIGSLETYTSTDTARLWSKVLGTEITAAKSDEEGLVEFEKLFRTRVNSIWARDMRLMYDYFEQNGFGMTETEHQEQVKLLGRSPASYEEFINKTVKKWKMDVSE
;
A
#
# COMPACT_ATOMS: atom_id res chain seq x y z
N MET A 1 31.56 -13.64 51.23
CA MET A 1 32.20 -12.91 50.12
C MET A 1 31.45 -13.34 48.84
N SER A 2 30.56 -12.45 48.37
CA SER A 2 29.78 -12.67 47.12
C SER A 2 30.31 -11.69 46.09
N LEU A 3 30.97 -12.23 45.05
CA LEU A 3 31.46 -11.43 43.93
C LEU A 3 30.32 -11.23 42.92
N GLY A 4 29.72 -10.06 42.94
CA GLY A 4 28.76 -9.64 41.96
C GLY A 4 29.45 -9.28 40.65
N PHE A 5 29.29 -10.10 39.60
CA PHE A 5 29.65 -9.71 38.24
C PHE A 5 28.55 -8.81 37.65
N GLY A 6 28.80 -7.51 37.67
CA GLY A 6 27.99 -6.56 36.96
C GLY A 6 28.27 -6.60 35.47
N VAL A 7 27.40 -7.22 34.71
CA VAL A 7 27.39 -7.09 33.25
C VAL A 7 26.87 -5.71 32.88
N LYS A 8 27.78 -4.80 32.53
CA LYS A 8 27.42 -3.52 31.89
C LYS A 8 26.77 -3.84 30.54
N ARG A 9 25.45 -3.73 30.47
CA ARG A 9 24.74 -3.64 29.21
C ARG A 9 25.14 -2.31 28.53
N ILE A 10 25.91 -2.42 27.46
CA ILE A 10 26.17 -1.28 26.57
C ILE A 10 24.87 -1.09 25.77
N SER A 11 24.02 -0.18 26.21
CA SER A 11 22.95 0.36 25.38
C SER A 11 23.64 1.18 24.28
N SER A 12 23.72 0.63 23.08
CA SER A 12 24.10 1.41 21.89
C SER A 12 22.95 2.35 21.53
N ALA A 13 22.85 3.47 22.22
CA ALA A 13 22.08 4.60 21.75
C ALA A 13 22.70 5.02 20.40
N MET A 14 21.97 4.85 19.30
CA MET A 14 22.39 5.36 18.00
C MET A 14 22.71 6.84 18.14
N SER A 15 23.87 7.24 17.63
CA SER A 15 24.28 8.64 17.58
C SER A 15 23.19 9.43 16.81
N PRO A 16 22.78 10.63 17.28
CA PRO A 16 21.71 11.42 16.65
C PRO A 16 22.00 11.87 15.20
N ASN A 17 23.13 11.47 14.61
CA ASN A 17 23.60 11.87 13.30
C ASN A 17 23.74 10.73 12.27
N THR A 18 23.36 9.49 12.58
CA THR A 18 23.47 8.40 11.59
C THR A 18 22.22 8.41 10.68
N PRO A 19 22.37 8.53 9.34
CA PRO A 19 21.24 8.45 8.43
C PRO A 19 20.46 7.14 8.61
N PRO A 20 19.13 7.15 8.58
CA PRO A 20 18.34 5.95 8.71
C PRO A 20 18.52 5.01 7.52
N THR A 21 18.32 3.72 7.74
CA THR A 21 18.31 2.71 6.67
C THR A 21 16.91 2.10 6.58
N TYR A 22 16.28 2.22 5.41
CA TYR A 22 14.94 1.73 5.17
C TYR A 22 14.95 0.52 4.24
N LEU A 23 14.24 -0.53 4.60
CA LEU A 23 13.94 -1.63 3.68
C LEU A 23 12.55 -1.41 3.07
N ILE A 24 12.48 -1.40 1.74
CA ILE A 24 11.26 -1.12 0.98
C ILE A 24 10.89 -2.35 0.15
N THR A 25 9.81 -3.03 0.51
CA THR A 25 9.27 -4.11 -0.32
C THR A 25 8.53 -3.53 -1.53
N ALA A 26 8.35 -4.34 -2.56
CA ALA A 26 7.63 -3.97 -3.79
C ALA A 26 8.10 -2.64 -4.42
N ALA A 27 9.40 -2.32 -4.35
CA ALA A 27 9.97 -1.07 -4.85
C ALA A 27 9.74 -0.84 -6.36
N SER A 28 9.54 -1.91 -7.16
CA SER A 28 9.19 -1.82 -8.59
C SER A 28 7.69 -1.64 -8.86
N GLY A 29 6.83 -1.67 -7.84
CA GLY A 29 5.38 -1.52 -7.97
C GLY A 29 4.93 -0.07 -8.10
N HIS A 30 3.61 0.14 -8.25
CA HIS A 30 3.00 1.46 -8.45
C HIS A 30 3.35 2.46 -7.33
N ILE A 31 3.35 2.00 -6.08
CA ILE A 31 3.73 2.84 -4.92
C ILE A 31 5.24 2.97 -4.83
N GLY A 32 5.98 1.87 -4.93
CA GLY A 32 7.42 1.84 -4.72
C GLY A 32 8.21 2.76 -5.65
N GLN A 33 7.84 2.80 -6.94
CA GLN A 33 8.46 3.69 -7.93
C GLN A 33 8.28 5.18 -7.59
N ARG A 34 7.19 5.54 -6.92
CA ARG A 34 6.91 6.90 -6.45
C ARG A 34 7.53 7.17 -5.07
N LEU A 35 7.64 6.15 -4.24
CA LEU A 35 8.19 6.26 -2.88
C LEU A 35 9.71 6.45 -2.88
N VAL A 36 10.44 5.70 -3.69
CA VAL A 36 11.92 5.77 -3.73
C VAL A 36 12.44 7.20 -3.97
N PRO A 37 11.99 7.95 -4.99
CA PRO A 37 12.41 9.34 -5.19
C PRO A 37 12.09 10.25 -3.99
N LEU A 38 10.91 10.08 -3.38
CA LEU A 38 10.51 10.87 -2.20
C LEU A 38 11.46 10.64 -1.02
N LEU A 39 11.80 9.39 -0.74
CA LEU A 39 12.75 9.06 0.33
C LEU A 39 14.16 9.60 0.03
N LEU A 40 14.62 9.52 -1.21
CA LEU A 40 15.92 10.08 -1.61
C LEU A 40 15.99 11.60 -1.50
N SER A 41 14.86 12.30 -1.59
CA SER A 41 14.77 13.75 -1.42
C SER A 41 14.76 14.22 0.05
N GLN A 42 14.59 13.31 1.02
CA GLN A 42 14.52 13.66 2.44
C GLN A 42 15.84 14.20 2.97
N ALA A 43 15.75 15.20 3.86
CA ALA A 43 16.92 15.81 4.51
C ALA A 43 17.73 14.82 5.37
N ALA A 44 17.09 13.78 5.90
CA ALA A 44 17.72 12.70 6.67
C ALA A 44 18.64 11.81 5.80
N ARG A 45 18.56 11.91 4.46
CA ARG A 45 19.40 11.18 3.49
C ARG A 45 19.41 9.65 3.75
N PRO A 46 18.27 8.98 3.82
CA PRO A 46 18.22 7.57 4.14
C PRO A 46 18.98 6.71 3.11
N THR A 47 19.50 5.57 3.59
CA THR A 47 19.91 4.46 2.72
C THR A 47 18.71 3.56 2.46
N LEU A 48 18.48 3.17 1.21
CA LEU A 48 17.35 2.34 0.80
C LEU A 48 17.81 0.94 0.43
N ILE A 49 17.29 -0.05 1.12
CA ILE A 49 17.50 -1.47 0.82
C ILE A 49 16.28 -1.98 0.05
N LEU A 50 16.47 -2.40 -1.17
CA LEU A 50 15.42 -2.78 -2.11
C LEU A 50 15.54 -4.26 -2.49
N PRO A 51 14.97 -5.19 -1.71
CA PRO A 51 14.99 -6.61 -2.06
C PRO A 51 14.14 -6.88 -3.30
N THR A 52 14.63 -7.73 -4.19
CA THR A 52 13.93 -8.09 -5.43
C THR A 52 14.43 -9.41 -6.02
N ASN A 53 13.53 -10.18 -6.63
CA ASN A 53 13.89 -11.36 -7.43
C ASN A 53 14.40 -10.99 -8.82
N ASN A 54 14.22 -9.73 -9.25
CA ASN A 54 14.62 -9.27 -10.57
C ASN A 54 15.28 -7.88 -10.50
N PRO A 55 16.59 -7.82 -10.23
CA PRO A 55 17.35 -6.57 -10.10
C PRO A 55 17.29 -5.67 -11.34
N ASP A 56 17.37 -6.26 -12.54
CA ASP A 56 17.38 -5.48 -13.79
C ASP A 56 16.03 -4.79 -14.03
N LYS A 57 14.94 -5.51 -13.80
CA LYS A 57 13.59 -4.94 -13.87
C LYS A 57 13.42 -3.80 -12.84
N LEU A 58 13.92 -3.98 -11.62
CA LEU A 58 13.83 -2.95 -10.60
C LEU A 58 14.61 -1.70 -11.00
N LYS A 59 15.86 -1.85 -11.42
CA LYS A 59 16.70 -0.74 -11.89
C LYS A 59 16.06 0.00 -13.06
N SER A 60 15.59 -0.73 -14.08
CA SER A 60 14.86 -0.15 -15.22
C SER A 60 13.64 0.67 -14.78
N ARG A 61 12.91 0.23 -13.75
CA ARG A 61 11.73 0.94 -13.23
C ARG A 61 12.05 2.18 -12.41
N LEU A 62 13.20 2.20 -11.76
CA LEU A 62 13.66 3.32 -10.94
C LEU A 62 14.40 4.38 -11.75
N ASN A 63 14.74 4.10 -13.01
CA ASN A 63 15.53 4.99 -13.87
C ASN A 63 16.84 5.45 -13.16
N SER A 64 17.20 6.72 -13.28
CA SER A 64 18.40 7.29 -12.63
C SER A 64 18.42 7.17 -11.09
N HIS A 65 17.27 6.99 -10.45
CA HIS A 65 17.22 6.79 -8.99
C HIS A 65 17.79 5.43 -8.56
N GLY A 66 17.79 4.44 -9.46
CA GLY A 66 18.42 3.13 -9.21
C GLY A 66 19.94 3.17 -9.09
N ASP A 67 20.57 4.24 -9.60
CA ASP A 67 22.03 4.44 -9.59
C ASP A 67 22.50 5.36 -8.43
N ASP A 68 21.58 5.89 -7.61
CA ASP A 68 21.94 6.67 -6.42
C ASP A 68 22.75 5.80 -5.44
N ALA A 69 23.90 6.29 -4.97
CA ALA A 69 24.79 5.56 -4.06
C ALA A 69 24.12 5.13 -2.73
N ARG A 70 22.98 5.71 -2.39
CA ARG A 70 22.17 5.34 -1.21
C ARG A 70 21.19 4.21 -1.52
N VAL A 71 21.00 3.82 -2.77
CA VAL A 71 20.13 2.71 -3.16
C VAL A 71 20.95 1.42 -3.26
N ARG A 72 20.53 0.42 -2.51
CA ARG A 72 21.11 -0.92 -2.52
C ARG A 72 20.05 -1.92 -2.98
N VAL A 73 20.16 -2.36 -4.23
CA VAL A 73 19.32 -3.42 -4.76
C VAL A 73 19.90 -4.76 -4.28
N VAL A 74 19.12 -5.52 -3.52
CA VAL A 74 19.51 -6.82 -2.96
C VAL A 74 18.75 -7.92 -3.69
N HIS A 75 19.47 -8.82 -4.35
CA HIS A 75 18.85 -9.96 -5.04
C HIS A 75 18.42 -11.02 -4.03
N GLY A 76 17.13 -11.33 -3.99
CA GLY A 76 16.52 -12.35 -3.14
C GLY A 76 15.02 -12.22 -3.01
N ASN A 77 14.44 -13.18 -2.32
CA ASN A 77 12.99 -13.28 -2.17
C ASN A 77 12.58 -12.90 -0.73
N VAL A 78 11.79 -11.86 -0.56
CA VAL A 78 11.25 -11.46 0.77
C VAL A 78 10.32 -12.50 1.39
N GLN A 79 9.89 -13.50 0.64
CA GLN A 79 9.13 -14.65 1.15
C GLN A 79 10.03 -15.67 1.85
N ASP A 80 11.35 -15.62 1.65
CA ASP A 80 12.33 -16.43 2.37
C ASP A 80 12.67 -15.73 3.69
N PRO A 81 12.29 -16.31 4.85
CA PRO A 81 12.51 -15.69 6.15
C PRO A 81 14.00 -15.59 6.52
N VAL A 82 14.86 -16.52 6.03
CA VAL A 82 16.30 -16.50 6.30
C VAL A 82 16.94 -15.33 5.55
N PHE A 83 16.67 -15.22 4.23
CA PHE A 83 17.13 -14.09 3.43
C PHE A 83 16.71 -12.74 4.02
N LEU A 84 15.47 -12.67 4.49
CA LEU A 84 14.92 -11.43 5.05
C LEU A 84 15.64 -11.06 6.35
N GLU A 85 15.80 -12.00 7.30
CA GLU A 85 16.48 -11.78 8.58
C GLU A 85 17.94 -11.36 8.36
N GLU A 86 18.66 -12.06 7.49
CA GLU A 86 20.05 -11.74 7.14
C GLU A 86 20.16 -10.34 6.50
N THR A 87 19.25 -9.99 5.58
CA THR A 87 19.22 -8.69 4.94
C THR A 87 18.99 -7.56 5.96
N LEU A 88 18.03 -7.71 6.86
CA LEU A 88 17.75 -6.73 7.92
C LEU A 88 18.97 -6.48 8.79
N LYS A 89 19.65 -7.56 9.24
CA LYS A 89 20.86 -7.50 10.09
C LYS A 89 22.05 -6.90 9.35
N ALA A 90 22.36 -7.44 8.16
CA ALA A 90 23.57 -7.06 7.41
C ALA A 90 23.58 -5.59 7.02
N HIS A 91 22.41 -5.01 6.81
CA HIS A 91 22.28 -3.60 6.42
C HIS A 91 21.91 -2.68 7.59
N GLY A 92 21.71 -3.19 8.79
CA GLY A 92 21.32 -2.39 9.94
C GLY A 92 20.02 -1.61 9.70
N VAL A 93 19.02 -2.28 9.13
CA VAL A 93 17.75 -1.65 8.76
C VAL A 93 17.05 -1.10 10.00
N THR A 94 16.71 0.20 9.99
CA THR A 94 16.09 0.89 11.14
C THR A 94 14.57 0.99 11.02
N ALA A 95 14.04 1.07 9.78
CA ALA A 95 12.60 1.04 9.52
C ALA A 95 12.28 0.30 8.22
N THR A 96 11.03 -0.16 8.10
CA THR A 96 10.60 -0.93 6.93
C THR A 96 9.26 -0.41 6.40
N PHE A 97 9.11 -0.46 5.07
CA PHE A 97 7.80 -0.39 4.41
C PHE A 97 7.43 -1.77 3.89
N VAL A 98 6.34 -2.32 4.39
CA VAL A 98 5.82 -3.63 4.00
C VAL A 98 4.56 -3.46 3.18
N CYS A 99 4.69 -3.74 1.89
CA CYS A 99 3.62 -3.80 0.91
C CYS A 99 3.68 -5.19 0.26
N LEU A 100 2.78 -6.06 0.66
CA LEU A 100 2.68 -7.43 0.17
C LEU A 100 1.25 -7.65 -0.32
N THR A 101 1.13 -8.45 -1.36
CA THR A 101 -0.15 -8.92 -1.89
C THR A 101 0.04 -10.34 -2.40
N GLY A 102 -0.98 -11.15 -2.31
CA GLY A 102 -0.92 -12.52 -2.79
C GLY A 102 -1.60 -13.51 -1.87
N GLU A 103 -1.73 -14.73 -2.34
CA GLU A 103 -2.45 -15.81 -1.65
C GLU A 103 -1.78 -16.20 -0.32
N ASN A 104 -0.48 -15.95 -0.18
CA ASN A 104 0.32 -16.26 1.01
C ASN A 104 0.67 -15.01 1.86
N GLU A 105 -0.01 -13.90 1.65
CA GLU A 105 0.31 -12.62 2.31
C GLU A 105 0.38 -12.74 3.83
N LEU A 106 -0.55 -13.47 4.47
CA LEU A 106 -0.55 -13.63 5.92
C LEU A 106 0.73 -14.28 6.42
N MET A 107 1.12 -15.43 5.84
CA MET A 107 2.31 -16.15 6.27
C MET A 107 3.58 -15.34 6.04
N VAL A 108 3.69 -14.70 4.88
CA VAL A 108 4.86 -13.88 4.54
C VAL A 108 4.97 -12.68 5.48
N THR A 109 3.87 -12.02 5.80
CA THR A 109 3.87 -10.86 6.71
C THR A 109 4.23 -11.28 8.14
N LEU A 110 3.72 -12.40 8.64
CA LEU A 110 4.06 -12.89 9.98
C LEU A 110 5.53 -13.31 10.07
N ASN A 111 6.08 -13.95 9.04
CA ASN A 111 7.51 -14.24 8.93
C ASN A 111 8.35 -12.96 8.89
N PHE A 112 7.84 -11.92 8.24
CA PHE A 112 8.50 -10.60 8.22
C PHE A 112 8.59 -10.01 9.64
N PHE A 113 7.51 -10.09 10.42
CA PHE A 113 7.51 -9.62 11.82
C PHE A 113 8.47 -10.41 12.70
N ASP A 114 8.56 -11.74 12.51
CA ASP A 114 9.55 -12.57 13.23
C ASP A 114 10.98 -12.22 12.84
N ALA A 115 11.27 -12.02 11.55
CA ALA A 115 12.57 -11.57 11.07
C ALA A 115 12.98 -10.21 11.64
N MET A 116 12.05 -9.24 11.70
CA MET A 116 12.28 -7.94 12.35
C MET A 116 12.62 -8.09 13.83
N LYS A 117 11.88 -8.94 14.55
CA LYS A 117 12.12 -9.23 15.97
C LYS A 117 13.50 -9.83 16.18
N ARG A 118 13.92 -10.79 15.35
CA ARG A 118 15.24 -11.46 15.44
C ARG A 118 16.40 -10.56 14.99
N ALA A 119 16.14 -9.64 14.07
CA ALA A 119 17.14 -8.68 13.63
C ALA A 119 17.45 -7.64 14.71
N GLU A 120 16.49 -7.28 15.55
CA GLU A 120 16.57 -6.29 16.64
C GLU A 120 16.93 -4.85 16.19
N THR A 121 17.24 -4.65 14.91
CA THR A 121 17.64 -3.35 14.35
C THR A 121 16.44 -2.48 13.98
N VAL A 122 15.34 -3.09 13.50
CA VAL A 122 14.15 -2.40 13.06
C VAL A 122 13.39 -1.81 14.25
N LYS A 123 13.10 -0.51 14.20
CA LYS A 123 12.42 0.24 15.26
C LYS A 123 11.05 0.76 14.84
N HIS A 124 10.79 0.84 13.53
CA HIS A 124 9.50 1.29 13.00
C HIS A 124 9.09 0.50 11.76
N LEU A 125 7.80 0.22 11.67
CA LEU A 125 7.17 -0.44 10.52
C LEU A 125 6.08 0.46 9.95
N VAL A 126 6.10 0.70 8.65
CA VAL A 126 4.95 1.20 7.91
C VAL A 126 4.34 0.05 7.11
N TYR A 127 3.11 -0.31 7.43
CA TYR A 127 2.40 -1.43 6.80
C TYR A 127 1.32 -0.90 5.86
N LEU A 128 1.31 -1.39 4.61
CA LEU A 128 0.24 -1.11 3.66
C LEU A 128 -0.91 -2.10 3.86
N SER A 129 -2.00 -1.59 4.38
CA SER A 129 -3.26 -2.33 4.58
C SER A 129 -4.29 -1.98 3.49
N ALA A 130 -5.53 -1.84 3.88
CA ALA A 130 -6.64 -1.34 3.08
C ALA A 130 -7.46 -0.33 3.90
N CYS A 131 -8.19 0.56 3.23
CA CYS A 131 -9.16 1.43 3.84
C CYS A 131 -10.28 0.61 4.51
N GLY A 132 -10.89 1.15 5.56
CA GLY A 132 -11.93 0.51 6.37
C GLY A 132 -11.51 0.42 7.84
N ASP A 133 -12.48 0.38 8.73
CA ASP A 133 -12.22 0.19 10.16
C ASP A 133 -12.10 -1.31 10.47
N PHE A 134 -10.93 -1.72 10.93
CA PHE A 134 -10.59 -3.10 11.30
C PHE A 134 -10.33 -3.24 12.81
N GLY A 135 -10.83 -2.27 13.60
CA GLY A 135 -10.79 -2.32 15.06
C GLY A 135 -11.76 -3.34 15.65
N LEU A 136 -11.57 -3.67 16.94
CA LEU A 136 -12.46 -4.63 17.62
C LEU A 136 -13.92 -4.18 17.64
N ASP A 137 -14.16 -2.91 17.90
CA ASP A 137 -15.53 -2.35 17.95
C ASP A 137 -16.24 -2.51 16.60
N ALA A 138 -15.54 -2.30 15.50
CA ALA A 138 -16.07 -2.50 14.16
C ALA A 138 -16.35 -3.98 13.85
N ILE A 139 -15.50 -4.88 14.34
CA ILE A 139 -15.67 -6.33 14.21
C ILE A 139 -16.91 -6.76 15.01
N GLU A 140 -17.05 -6.31 16.25
CA GLU A 140 -18.22 -6.59 17.10
C GLU A 140 -19.51 -6.00 16.52
N ALA A 141 -19.45 -4.83 15.88
CA ALA A 141 -20.54 -4.24 15.12
C ALA A 141 -20.90 -5.01 13.83
N GLY A 142 -20.12 -6.01 13.46
CA GLY A 142 -20.40 -6.89 12.32
C GLY A 142 -19.79 -6.44 10.99
N HIS A 143 -18.87 -5.50 10.98
CA HIS A 143 -18.23 -5.00 9.74
C HIS A 143 -17.53 -6.10 8.94
N LEU A 144 -17.10 -7.20 9.58
CA LEU A 144 -16.53 -8.35 8.84
C LEU A 144 -17.55 -9.25 8.19
N ARG A 145 -18.83 -9.15 8.57
CA ARG A 145 -19.87 -10.09 8.10
C ARG A 145 -19.98 -10.12 6.59
N ASP A 146 -19.88 -8.95 5.97
CA ASP A 146 -20.14 -8.77 4.54
C ASP A 146 -18.85 -8.74 3.73
N VAL A 147 -17.67 -8.71 4.36
CA VAL A 147 -16.37 -8.74 3.67
C VAL A 147 -16.00 -10.19 3.35
N ALA A 148 -16.22 -10.60 2.11
CA ALA A 148 -15.94 -11.97 1.66
C ALA A 148 -14.61 -12.12 0.89
N SER A 149 -14.00 -11.01 0.44
CA SER A 149 -12.73 -11.06 -0.31
C SER A 149 -11.53 -11.36 0.60
N GLY A 150 -10.77 -12.40 0.26
CA GLY A 150 -9.67 -12.89 1.09
C GLY A 150 -8.50 -11.91 1.17
N HIS A 151 -8.18 -11.18 0.08
CA HIS A 151 -7.12 -10.19 0.07
C HIS A 151 -7.42 -8.95 0.93
N VAL A 152 -8.68 -8.70 1.29
CA VAL A 152 -9.08 -7.69 2.26
C VAL A 152 -9.12 -8.28 3.67
N LEU A 153 -9.72 -9.47 3.85
CA LEU A 153 -9.82 -10.14 5.15
C LEU A 153 -8.46 -10.40 5.81
N VAL A 154 -7.44 -10.73 5.03
CA VAL A 154 -6.09 -10.93 5.55
C VAL A 154 -5.54 -9.68 6.24
N LYS A 155 -5.92 -8.49 5.78
CA LYS A 155 -5.50 -7.21 6.37
C LYS A 155 -6.03 -7.05 7.80
N HIS A 156 -7.26 -7.46 8.06
CA HIS A 156 -7.84 -7.44 9.42
C HIS A 156 -7.00 -8.25 10.42
N ILE A 157 -6.57 -9.45 10.02
CA ILE A 157 -5.77 -10.33 10.88
C ILE A 157 -4.39 -9.72 11.14
N ILE A 158 -3.76 -9.16 10.10
CA ILE A 158 -2.44 -8.53 10.22
C ILE A 158 -2.52 -7.27 11.08
N GLU A 159 -3.54 -6.44 10.91
CA GLU A 159 -3.75 -5.26 11.75
C GLU A 159 -4.01 -5.62 13.21
N ALA A 160 -4.81 -6.67 13.48
CA ALA A 160 -5.02 -7.17 14.83
C ALA A 160 -3.70 -7.65 15.45
N LYS A 161 -2.83 -8.34 14.68
CA LYS A 161 -1.50 -8.74 15.13
C LYS A 161 -0.63 -7.54 15.45
N LEU A 162 -0.66 -6.48 14.65
CA LEU A 162 0.09 -5.24 14.93
C LEU A 162 -0.42 -4.54 16.19
N ARG A 163 -1.74 -4.43 16.35
CA ARG A 163 -2.36 -3.72 17.48
C ARG A 163 -2.16 -4.42 18.81
N TYR A 164 -2.24 -5.76 18.83
CA TYR A 164 -2.36 -6.52 20.07
C TYR A 164 -1.29 -7.59 20.30
N GLY A 165 -0.42 -7.85 19.32
CA GLY A 165 0.44 -9.02 19.36
C GLY A 165 1.91 -8.79 18.99
N VAL A 166 2.37 -7.54 18.81
CA VAL A 166 3.78 -7.23 18.60
C VAL A 166 4.42 -6.74 19.88
N THR A 167 5.74 -6.91 19.99
CA THR A 167 6.52 -6.43 21.13
C THR A 167 6.69 -4.92 21.02
N GLU A 168 6.50 -4.20 22.13
CA GLU A 168 6.68 -2.76 22.19
C GLU A 168 8.11 -2.32 21.80
N ARG A 169 8.22 -1.19 21.13
CA ARG A 169 9.50 -0.61 20.65
C ARG A 169 10.58 -0.48 21.74
N SER A 170 10.18 -0.28 22.98
CA SER A 170 11.06 -0.16 24.15
C SER A 170 11.74 -1.46 24.54
N GLN A 171 11.23 -2.61 24.09
CA GLN A 171 11.74 -3.93 24.42
C GLN A 171 12.68 -4.46 23.32
N PRO A 172 13.59 -5.42 23.65
CA PRO A 172 14.43 -6.09 22.64
C PRO A 172 13.58 -6.73 21.53
N GLY A 173 13.93 -6.47 20.28
CA GLY A 173 13.18 -6.94 19.11
C GLY A 173 11.80 -6.29 18.92
N GLY A 174 11.46 -5.29 19.74
CA GLY A 174 10.21 -4.55 19.61
C GLY A 174 10.31 -3.40 18.61
N PHE A 175 9.16 -3.03 18.03
CA PHE A 175 9.02 -1.94 17.06
C PHE A 175 7.67 -1.25 17.20
N SER A 176 7.64 0.02 16.82
CA SER A 176 6.38 0.76 16.59
C SER A 176 5.89 0.55 15.16
N TRP A 177 4.62 0.84 14.90
CA TRP A 177 4.04 0.67 13.59
C TRP A 177 3.11 1.83 13.22
N THR A 178 3.01 2.11 11.93
CA THR A 178 1.97 2.94 11.32
C THR A 178 1.31 2.15 10.20
N ILE A 179 -0.01 2.17 10.12
CA ILE A 179 -0.77 1.50 9.07
C ILE A 179 -1.27 2.56 8.08
N ILE A 180 -0.98 2.35 6.81
CA ILE A 180 -1.54 3.13 5.71
C ILE A 180 -2.67 2.30 5.09
N GLY A 181 -3.89 2.83 5.16
CA GLY A 181 -5.11 2.19 4.66
C GLY A 181 -5.61 2.85 3.37
N PRO A 182 -5.11 2.46 2.19
CA PRO A 182 -5.52 3.09 0.94
C PRO A 182 -6.91 2.64 0.49
N SER A 183 -7.63 3.57 -0.12
CA SER A 183 -8.83 3.32 -0.91
C SER A 183 -8.48 2.71 -2.27
N LEU A 184 -9.46 2.59 -3.18
CA LEU A 184 -9.26 2.00 -4.50
C LEU A 184 -8.37 2.90 -5.37
N PHE A 185 -7.31 2.33 -5.95
CA PHE A 185 -6.29 3.09 -6.70
C PHE A 185 -6.85 3.68 -8.00
N PHE A 186 -6.49 4.92 -8.30
CA PHE A 186 -6.74 5.55 -9.61
C PHE A 186 -6.14 4.72 -10.75
N ASP A 187 -4.93 4.19 -10.57
CA ASP A 187 -4.21 3.39 -11.57
C ASP A 187 -4.96 2.10 -11.97
N ASN A 188 -5.99 1.68 -11.22
CA ASN A 188 -6.84 0.54 -11.60
C ASN A 188 -7.57 0.81 -12.92
N ASP A 189 -8.01 2.04 -13.16
CA ASP A 189 -8.68 2.42 -14.40
C ASP A 189 -7.83 2.19 -15.65
N LEU A 190 -6.50 2.19 -15.50
CA LEU A 190 -5.60 1.94 -16.63
C LEU A 190 -5.76 0.53 -17.21
N ARG A 191 -6.35 -0.40 -16.46
CA ARG A 191 -6.71 -1.74 -16.94
C ARG A 191 -7.83 -1.70 -17.97
N SER A 192 -8.71 -0.69 -17.88
CA SER A 192 -9.81 -0.44 -18.81
C SER A 192 -9.41 0.38 -20.04
N LYS A 193 -8.10 0.73 -20.22
CA LYS A 193 -7.64 1.58 -21.34
C LYS A 193 -8.19 1.11 -22.69
N GLU A 194 -8.08 -0.17 -22.95
CA GLU A 194 -8.48 -0.74 -24.24
C GLU A 194 -9.99 -0.73 -24.43
N SER A 195 -10.77 -1.11 -23.41
CA SER A 195 -12.24 -1.08 -23.45
C SER A 195 -12.76 0.36 -23.52
N ILE A 196 -12.19 1.31 -22.80
CA ILE A 196 -12.52 2.73 -22.88
C ILE A 196 -12.28 3.28 -24.30
N LEU A 197 -11.08 3.07 -24.86
CA LEU A 197 -10.70 3.68 -26.14
C LEU A 197 -11.32 3.02 -27.37
N LYS A 198 -11.53 1.70 -27.33
CA LYS A 198 -12.03 0.93 -28.50
C LYS A 198 -13.52 0.62 -28.45
N GLN A 199 -14.09 0.49 -27.24
CA GLN A 199 -15.46 0.02 -27.05
C GLN A 199 -16.37 1.08 -26.40
N GLY A 200 -15.81 2.18 -25.89
CA GLY A 200 -16.58 3.17 -25.14
C GLY A 200 -17.13 2.60 -23.83
N PHE A 201 -16.35 1.74 -23.13
CA PHE A 201 -16.83 0.99 -21.99
C PHE A 201 -15.83 0.97 -20.84
N PHE A 202 -16.27 1.38 -19.64
CA PHE A 202 -15.51 1.27 -18.40
C PHE A 202 -15.87 -0.06 -17.72
N ASP A 203 -14.94 -1.01 -17.65
CA ASP A 203 -15.18 -2.41 -17.32
C ASP A 203 -15.04 -2.76 -15.83
N GLU A 204 -14.90 -1.78 -14.92
CA GLU A 204 -14.83 -2.04 -13.47
C GLU A 204 -16.19 -1.73 -12.78
N PRO A 205 -16.83 -2.74 -12.13
CA PRO A 205 -18.15 -2.58 -11.49
C PRO A 205 -18.01 -2.00 -10.08
N LEU A 206 -17.82 -0.67 -9.95
CA LEU A 206 -17.58 0.03 -8.68
C LEU A 206 -18.80 0.14 -7.75
N GLY A 207 -19.94 -0.39 -8.16
CA GLY A 207 -21.17 -0.34 -7.39
C GLY A 207 -21.99 0.95 -7.59
N SER A 208 -23.21 0.91 -7.07
CA SER A 208 -24.17 2.03 -7.11
C SER A 208 -24.03 2.98 -5.91
N LYS A 209 -23.36 2.55 -4.83
CA LYS A 209 -23.16 3.35 -3.61
C LYS A 209 -21.89 4.19 -3.65
N GLY A 210 -21.00 3.92 -4.58
CA GLY A 210 -19.75 4.64 -4.77
C GLY A 210 -18.58 4.18 -3.89
N VAL A 211 -17.38 4.42 -4.41
CA VAL A 211 -16.11 4.02 -3.81
C VAL A 211 -15.16 5.20 -3.73
N SER A 212 -14.54 5.40 -2.56
CA SER A 212 -13.42 6.33 -2.40
C SER A 212 -12.23 5.89 -3.26
N ARG A 213 -11.51 6.86 -3.81
CA ARG A 213 -10.42 6.63 -4.76
C ARG A 213 -9.12 7.29 -4.28
N VAL A 214 -7.96 6.75 -4.66
CA VAL A 214 -6.65 7.25 -4.22
C VAL A 214 -5.60 7.24 -5.34
N ASP A 215 -4.79 8.31 -5.40
CA ASP A 215 -3.58 8.31 -6.23
C ASP A 215 -2.47 7.51 -5.51
N PRO A 216 -1.83 6.52 -6.15
CA PRO A 216 -0.64 5.86 -5.61
C PRO A 216 0.48 6.83 -5.20
N ALA A 217 0.53 8.04 -5.74
CA ALA A 217 1.46 9.07 -5.31
C ALA A 217 1.16 9.59 -3.89
N ASP A 218 -0.11 9.69 -3.50
CA ASP A 218 -0.50 10.05 -2.14
C ASP A 218 -0.15 8.93 -1.14
N ILE A 219 -0.33 7.68 -1.53
CA ILE A 219 0.08 6.53 -0.72
C ILE A 219 1.60 6.55 -0.50
N ALA A 220 2.37 6.83 -1.56
CA ALA A 220 3.82 6.95 -1.48
C ALA A 220 4.25 8.12 -0.57
N LEU A 221 3.59 9.28 -0.68
CA LEU A 221 3.87 10.45 0.16
C LEU A 221 3.53 10.17 1.63
N ALA A 222 2.36 9.59 1.91
CA ALA A 222 1.96 9.18 3.26
C ALA A 222 2.98 8.20 3.87
N THR A 223 3.41 7.21 3.09
CA THR A 223 4.43 6.24 3.49
C THR A 223 5.78 6.91 3.78
N ALA A 224 6.22 7.83 2.90
CA ALA A 224 7.47 8.56 3.08
C ALA A 224 7.46 9.40 4.36
N ASN A 225 6.36 10.11 4.63
CA ASN A 225 6.19 10.93 5.82
C ASN A 225 6.09 10.08 7.09
N ALA A 226 5.42 8.92 7.05
CA ALA A 226 5.35 8.01 8.18
C ALA A 226 6.71 7.36 8.50
N LEU A 227 7.52 7.01 7.50
CA LEU A 227 8.89 6.52 7.69
C LEU A 227 9.80 7.61 8.28
N GLN A 228 9.68 8.85 7.79
CA GLN A 228 10.46 9.98 8.30
C GLN A 228 10.10 10.36 9.73
N ASP A 229 8.82 10.19 10.11
CA ASP A 229 8.33 10.42 11.49
C ASP A 229 8.97 9.47 12.49
N ASP A 230 9.44 8.31 12.03
CA ASP A 230 10.06 7.26 12.86
C ASP A 230 9.22 6.89 14.10
N GLY A 231 7.90 6.96 13.98
CA GLY A 231 6.95 6.61 15.03
C GLY A 231 6.87 7.61 16.19
N HIS A 232 7.09 8.89 15.94
CA HIS A 232 6.89 9.94 16.94
C HIS A 232 5.43 10.40 17.04
N VAL A 233 4.79 10.67 15.90
CA VAL A 233 3.41 11.20 15.81
C VAL A 233 2.42 10.12 15.36
N TRP A 234 2.87 9.26 14.44
CA TRP A 234 1.99 8.31 13.74
C TRP A 234 2.08 6.87 14.26
N ALA A 235 2.91 6.59 15.28
CA ALA A 235 2.97 5.27 15.91
C ALA A 235 1.62 4.84 16.48
N GLY A 236 1.26 3.58 16.25
CA GLY A 236 0.02 2.97 16.74
C GLY A 236 -1.25 3.45 16.00
N LYS A 237 -1.09 4.20 14.90
CA LYS A 237 -2.22 4.74 14.13
C LYS A 237 -2.39 4.03 12.79
N LYS A 238 -3.67 3.94 12.38
CA LYS A 238 -4.06 3.66 11.01
C LYS A 238 -4.55 4.95 10.38
N ILE A 239 -3.98 5.33 9.23
CA ILE A 239 -4.40 6.50 8.48
C ILE A 239 -5.00 6.03 7.15
N MET A 240 -6.27 6.37 6.95
CA MET A 240 -6.96 6.13 5.68
C MET A 240 -6.47 7.10 4.64
N ILE A 241 -6.20 6.62 3.42
CA ILE A 241 -5.73 7.46 2.31
C ILE A 241 -6.70 7.29 1.14
N GLY A 242 -7.41 8.37 0.80
CA GLY A 242 -8.43 8.33 -0.26
C GLY A 242 -9.08 9.68 -0.50
N SER A 243 -10.10 9.67 -1.34
CA SER A 243 -10.98 10.82 -1.55
C SER A 243 -12.13 10.80 -0.54
N LEU A 244 -12.53 11.98 -0.04
CA LEU A 244 -13.76 12.12 0.73
C LEU A 244 -14.99 11.82 -0.15
N GLU A 245 -14.90 12.26 -1.40
CA GLU A 245 -15.89 11.98 -2.45
C GLU A 245 -15.80 10.51 -2.89
N THR A 246 -16.95 9.88 -3.08
CA THR A 246 -17.04 8.51 -3.61
C THR A 246 -17.56 8.52 -5.05
N TYR A 247 -17.14 7.54 -5.83
CA TYR A 247 -17.46 7.43 -7.25
C TYR A 247 -18.10 6.09 -7.56
N THR A 248 -19.27 6.12 -8.19
CA THR A 248 -19.93 4.94 -8.77
C THR A 248 -19.28 4.58 -10.11
N SER A 249 -19.62 3.39 -10.67
CA SER A 249 -19.25 3.05 -12.05
C SER A 249 -19.73 4.12 -13.04
N THR A 250 -20.95 4.62 -12.84
CA THR A 250 -21.55 5.65 -13.70
C THR A 250 -20.84 7.00 -13.57
N ASP A 251 -20.47 7.41 -12.36
CA ASP A 251 -19.71 8.66 -12.15
C ASP A 251 -18.35 8.58 -12.83
N THR A 252 -17.68 7.44 -12.70
CA THR A 252 -16.37 7.19 -13.34
C THR A 252 -16.51 7.25 -14.88
N ALA A 253 -17.46 6.52 -15.45
CA ALA A 253 -17.71 6.55 -16.89
C ALA A 253 -18.05 7.96 -17.40
N ARG A 254 -18.84 8.73 -16.65
CA ARG A 254 -19.17 10.13 -16.96
C ARG A 254 -17.93 11.04 -16.95
N LEU A 255 -17.02 10.88 -15.99
CA LEU A 255 -15.77 11.63 -15.94
C LEU A 255 -14.88 11.30 -17.14
N TRP A 256 -14.72 10.03 -17.48
CA TRP A 256 -13.98 9.61 -18.67
C TRP A 256 -14.62 10.15 -19.95
N SER A 257 -15.98 10.08 -20.07
CA SER A 257 -16.73 10.66 -21.21
C SER A 257 -16.45 12.15 -21.39
N LYS A 258 -16.53 12.93 -20.30
CA LYS A 258 -16.28 14.37 -20.28
C LYS A 258 -14.90 14.72 -20.83
N VAL A 259 -13.86 13.99 -20.41
CA VAL A 259 -12.47 14.30 -20.76
C VAL A 259 -12.10 13.79 -22.15
N LEU A 260 -12.63 12.64 -22.55
CA LEU A 260 -12.38 12.06 -23.89
C LEU A 260 -13.19 12.76 -24.99
N GLY A 261 -14.35 13.31 -24.64
CA GLY A 261 -15.31 13.89 -25.62
C GLY A 261 -16.12 12.82 -26.37
N THR A 262 -16.17 11.60 -25.85
CA THR A 262 -16.93 10.47 -26.41
C THR A 262 -17.73 9.81 -25.30
N GLU A 263 -18.86 9.18 -25.63
CA GLU A 263 -19.69 8.49 -24.65
C GLU A 263 -18.99 7.23 -24.16
N ILE A 264 -18.87 7.09 -22.83
CA ILE A 264 -18.35 5.90 -22.14
C ILE A 264 -19.48 5.36 -21.29
N THR A 265 -19.84 4.12 -21.51
CA THR A 265 -20.83 3.38 -20.69
C THR A 265 -20.12 2.66 -19.54
N ALA A 266 -20.86 2.39 -18.45
CA ALA A 266 -20.33 1.77 -17.25
C ALA A 266 -20.68 0.28 -17.15
N ALA A 267 -19.80 -0.53 -16.56
CA ALA A 267 -20.11 -1.90 -16.17
C ALA A 267 -21.27 -1.93 -15.16
N LYS A 268 -22.13 -2.92 -15.28
CA LYS A 268 -23.17 -3.21 -14.29
C LYS A 268 -22.55 -3.81 -13.04
N SER A 269 -23.14 -3.51 -11.89
CA SER A 269 -22.70 -4.01 -10.58
C SER A 269 -23.72 -4.97 -9.95
N ASP A 270 -24.78 -5.33 -10.69
CA ASP A 270 -25.70 -6.39 -10.31
C ASP A 270 -25.04 -7.78 -10.48
N GLU A 271 -25.72 -8.83 -10.04
CA GLU A 271 -25.20 -10.20 -10.09
C GLU A 271 -24.76 -10.62 -11.51
N GLU A 272 -25.51 -10.23 -12.54
CA GLU A 272 -25.16 -10.52 -13.94
C GLU A 272 -23.88 -9.81 -14.36
N GLY A 273 -23.75 -8.52 -14.04
CA GLY A 273 -22.55 -7.71 -14.33
C GLY A 273 -21.32 -8.21 -13.59
N LEU A 274 -21.46 -8.63 -12.33
CA LEU A 274 -20.39 -9.20 -11.54
C LEU A 274 -19.91 -10.56 -12.07
N VAL A 275 -20.83 -11.40 -12.59
CA VAL A 275 -20.47 -12.66 -13.27
C VAL A 275 -19.72 -12.39 -14.56
N GLU A 276 -20.15 -11.41 -15.35
CA GLU A 276 -19.48 -11.02 -16.58
C GLU A 276 -18.09 -10.45 -16.30
N PHE A 277 -17.95 -9.58 -15.29
CA PHE A 277 -16.66 -9.09 -14.84
C PHE A 277 -15.72 -10.23 -14.46
N GLU A 278 -16.15 -11.18 -13.61
CA GLU A 278 -15.33 -12.32 -13.21
C GLU A 278 -14.86 -13.13 -14.43
N LYS A 279 -15.76 -13.40 -15.39
CA LYS A 279 -15.43 -14.13 -16.62
C LYS A 279 -14.36 -13.40 -17.44
N LEU A 280 -14.51 -12.10 -17.61
CA LEU A 280 -13.55 -11.27 -18.33
C LEU A 280 -12.20 -11.21 -17.58
N PHE A 281 -12.24 -11.01 -16.27
CA PHE A 281 -11.03 -10.86 -15.46
C PHE A 281 -10.21 -12.15 -15.37
N ARG A 282 -10.83 -13.33 -15.46
CA ARG A 282 -10.15 -14.63 -15.59
C ARG A 282 -9.23 -14.75 -16.81
N THR A 283 -9.40 -13.92 -17.81
CA THR A 283 -8.48 -13.89 -18.96
C THR A 283 -7.14 -13.22 -18.62
N ARG A 284 -7.08 -12.45 -17.52
CA ARG A 284 -5.93 -11.64 -17.09
C ARG A 284 -5.25 -12.21 -15.85
N VAL A 285 -5.99 -12.95 -15.02
CA VAL A 285 -5.51 -13.51 -13.74
C VAL A 285 -6.03 -14.94 -13.55
N ASN A 286 -5.53 -15.65 -12.51
CA ASN A 286 -6.08 -16.96 -12.16
C ASN A 286 -7.51 -16.86 -11.61
N SER A 287 -8.20 -18.00 -11.54
CA SER A 287 -9.62 -18.06 -11.15
C SER A 287 -9.85 -17.68 -9.68
N ILE A 288 -8.87 -17.88 -8.79
CA ILE A 288 -8.95 -17.52 -7.38
C ILE A 288 -9.02 -16.00 -7.27
N TRP A 289 -8.10 -15.29 -7.90
CA TRP A 289 -8.06 -13.83 -7.91
C TRP A 289 -9.30 -13.23 -8.61
N ALA A 290 -9.75 -13.82 -9.70
CA ALA A 290 -10.94 -13.31 -10.39
C ALA A 290 -12.18 -13.38 -9.51
N ARG A 291 -12.37 -14.48 -8.79
CA ARG A 291 -13.47 -14.63 -7.83
C ARG A 291 -13.32 -13.69 -6.65
N ASP A 292 -12.12 -13.56 -6.10
CA ASP A 292 -11.83 -12.70 -4.97
C ASP A 292 -12.11 -11.21 -5.28
N MET A 293 -11.74 -10.77 -6.47
CA MET A 293 -12.08 -9.42 -6.96
C MET A 293 -13.58 -9.21 -7.15
N ARG A 294 -14.30 -10.21 -7.68
CA ARG A 294 -15.77 -10.15 -7.76
C ARG A 294 -16.40 -9.97 -6.37
N LEU A 295 -15.94 -10.73 -5.36
CA LEU A 295 -16.42 -10.60 -3.99
C LEU A 295 -16.16 -9.22 -3.40
N MET A 296 -15.04 -8.58 -3.75
CA MET A 296 -14.77 -7.20 -3.37
C MET A 296 -15.74 -6.22 -4.03
N TYR A 297 -16.03 -6.37 -5.32
CA TYR A 297 -16.99 -5.51 -6.02
C TYR A 297 -18.43 -5.74 -5.57
N ASP A 298 -18.81 -6.96 -5.21
CA ASP A 298 -20.10 -7.26 -4.59
C ASP A 298 -20.24 -6.49 -3.24
N TYR A 299 -19.20 -6.50 -2.43
CA TYR A 299 -19.17 -5.68 -1.21
C TYR A 299 -19.38 -4.20 -1.50
N PHE A 300 -18.76 -3.66 -2.56
CA PHE A 300 -18.94 -2.25 -2.94
C PHE A 300 -20.38 -1.94 -3.38
N GLU A 301 -21.04 -2.85 -4.09
CA GLU A 301 -22.46 -2.69 -4.43
C GLU A 301 -23.34 -2.72 -3.19
N GLN A 302 -23.09 -3.63 -2.25
CA GLN A 302 -23.92 -3.80 -1.05
C GLN A 302 -23.71 -2.67 -0.02
N ASN A 303 -22.48 -2.17 0.15
CA ASN A 303 -22.10 -1.31 1.26
C ASN A 303 -21.55 0.06 0.82
N GLY A 304 -21.04 0.20 -0.39
CA GLY A 304 -20.16 1.30 -0.74
C GLY A 304 -18.79 1.16 -0.07
N PHE A 305 -17.93 2.17 -0.25
CA PHE A 305 -16.59 2.17 0.34
C PHE A 305 -16.06 3.59 0.43
N GLY A 306 -15.98 4.15 1.61
CA GLY A 306 -15.61 5.56 1.81
C GLY A 306 -14.83 5.80 3.07
N MET A 307 -14.59 7.06 3.36
CA MET A 307 -13.96 7.55 4.56
C MET A 307 -14.76 8.71 5.16
N THR A 308 -14.60 8.93 6.45
CA THR A 308 -15.21 10.04 7.19
C THR A 308 -14.42 11.34 7.00
N GLU A 309 -15.04 12.48 7.29
CA GLU A 309 -14.37 13.80 7.31
C GLU A 309 -13.17 13.80 8.27
N THR A 310 -13.30 13.15 9.45
CA THR A 310 -12.22 13.07 10.42
C THR A 310 -11.01 12.31 9.88
N GLU A 311 -11.22 11.17 9.23
CA GLU A 311 -10.16 10.39 8.58
C GLU A 311 -9.51 11.17 7.43
N HIS A 312 -10.31 11.90 6.66
CA HIS A 312 -9.81 12.78 5.61
C HIS A 312 -8.92 13.89 6.17
N GLN A 313 -9.29 14.51 7.28
CA GLN A 313 -8.45 15.52 7.94
C GLN A 313 -7.15 14.95 8.50
N GLU A 314 -7.17 13.72 9.03
CA GLU A 314 -5.94 13.03 9.47
C GLU A 314 -5.01 12.74 8.30
N GLN A 315 -5.56 12.27 7.18
CA GLN A 315 -4.79 12.10 5.94
C GLN A 315 -4.12 13.40 5.48
N VAL A 316 -4.86 14.52 5.46
CA VAL A 316 -4.32 15.84 5.08
C VAL A 316 -3.15 16.24 5.99
N LYS A 317 -3.22 15.96 7.29
CA LYS A 317 -2.12 16.21 8.23
C LYS A 317 -0.90 15.35 7.90
N LEU A 318 -1.09 14.05 7.60
CA LEU A 318 0.01 13.16 7.24
C LEU A 318 0.62 13.54 5.88
N LEU A 319 -0.19 13.88 4.89
CA LEU A 319 0.28 14.30 3.57
C LEU A 319 0.96 15.68 3.57
N GLY A 320 0.60 16.56 4.50
CA GLY A 320 0.99 17.98 4.49
C GLY A 320 0.32 18.80 3.37
N ARG A 321 -0.66 18.24 2.68
CA ARG A 321 -1.44 18.85 1.61
C ARG A 321 -2.75 18.12 1.38
N SER A 322 -3.65 18.69 0.60
CA SER A 322 -4.83 17.99 0.10
C SER A 322 -4.44 16.79 -0.78
N PRO A 323 -5.21 15.70 -0.77
CA PRO A 323 -5.00 14.56 -1.66
C PRO A 323 -5.20 14.95 -3.14
N ALA A 324 -4.65 14.13 -4.02
CA ALA A 324 -4.76 14.32 -5.47
C ALA A 324 -6.22 14.18 -5.95
N SER A 325 -6.61 14.99 -6.94
CA SER A 325 -7.92 14.93 -7.55
C SER A 325 -8.03 13.79 -8.56
N TYR A 326 -9.12 13.03 -8.50
CA TYR A 326 -9.39 11.97 -9.46
C TYR A 326 -9.68 12.53 -10.87
N GLU A 327 -10.38 13.65 -10.98
CA GLU A 327 -10.60 14.31 -12.27
C GLU A 327 -9.28 14.78 -12.91
N GLU A 328 -8.36 15.30 -12.10
CA GLU A 328 -7.01 15.65 -12.61
C GLU A 328 -6.23 14.43 -13.09
N PHE A 329 -6.34 13.30 -12.40
CA PHE A 329 -5.72 12.05 -12.85
C PHE A 329 -6.25 11.63 -14.22
N ILE A 330 -7.58 11.65 -14.43
CA ILE A 330 -8.20 11.33 -15.72
C ILE A 330 -7.69 12.29 -16.81
N ASN A 331 -7.68 13.60 -16.54
CA ASN A 331 -7.20 14.59 -17.48
C ASN A 331 -5.74 14.35 -17.91
N LYS A 332 -4.86 14.08 -16.96
CA LYS A 332 -3.44 13.75 -17.23
C LYS A 332 -3.30 12.47 -18.04
N THR A 333 -4.11 11.46 -17.70
CA THR A 333 -4.10 10.14 -18.36
C THR A 333 -4.54 10.24 -19.82
N VAL A 334 -5.64 10.93 -20.09
CA VAL A 334 -6.14 11.11 -21.47
C VAL A 334 -5.13 11.91 -22.31
N LYS A 335 -4.49 12.94 -21.72
CA LYS A 335 -3.45 13.70 -22.41
C LYS A 335 -2.28 12.80 -22.82
N LYS A 336 -1.83 11.93 -21.92
CA LYS A 336 -0.79 10.94 -22.21
C LYS A 336 -1.21 9.96 -23.30
N TRP A 337 -2.43 9.39 -23.23
CA TRP A 337 -2.93 8.45 -24.24
C TRP A 337 -3.03 9.08 -25.65
N LYS A 338 -3.39 10.36 -25.74
CA LYS A 338 -3.42 11.08 -27.03
C LYS A 338 -2.02 11.30 -27.60
N MET A 339 -1.01 11.50 -26.77
CA MET A 339 0.39 11.63 -27.22
C MET A 339 0.94 10.30 -27.73
N ASP A 340 0.69 9.19 -27.02
CA ASP A 340 1.13 7.84 -27.41
C ASP A 340 0.56 7.38 -28.77
N VAL A 341 -0.56 7.96 -29.23
CA VAL A 341 -1.18 7.64 -30.55
C VAL A 341 -0.62 8.50 -31.67
N SER A 342 0.09 9.59 -31.33
CA SER A 342 0.63 10.56 -32.30
C SER A 342 2.08 10.23 -32.70
N GLU A 343 2.72 9.30 -32.02
CA GLU A 343 4.04 8.73 -32.34
C GLU A 343 3.89 7.41 -33.10
#